data_cf9d3f6e8e514bf219201106c8c03f76
#
_entry.id   cf9d3f6e8e514bf219201106c8c03f76
#
_cell.length_a   1.000
_cell.length_b   1.000
_cell.length_c   1.000
_cell.angle_alpha   90.00
_cell.angle_beta   90.00
_cell.angle_gamma   90.00
#
_symmetry.space_group_name_H-M   'P 1'
#
loop_
_entity.id
_entity.type
_entity.pdbx_description
1 polymer ?
#
loop_
_entity_poly.entity_id
_entity_poly.type
_entity_poly.pdbx_seq_one_letter_code
_entity_poly.pdbx_strand_id
1 'polypeptide(L)'
;MDAIVTAGGIPQPEDPLYTYSHGDSKALIDIAGKPMIQWVLDALSDAKLVDNVIVIGLSPKSGVTCKKPLHFLSNQGRMLANIVIGVNKSLELNKKNKYVLIVSSDIPTLQPEMVDWLIENCMTTKDELYYGICPKDVMERRFPDSRRTYTKLKGMELCGADMHVAHVSMATDHLDMWEQLIGNRKSPLRQASIIGLGTFLKVLTRTITLEDLVATVSKRIGIKGRAIHFPFAEPCMDVDKPHQLELLREDLAARQRQAKPAAKRKTTAVKSRPTRKSAAVKSMKVKTAKK
;
A
#
# COMPACT_ATOMS: atom_id res chain seq x y z
N MET A 1 -8.91 -3.82 -14.52
CA MET A 1 -7.77 -4.76 -14.30
C MET A 1 -7.97 -5.48 -12.99
N ASP A 2 -7.74 -6.80 -12.90
CA ASP A 2 -7.83 -7.52 -11.63
C ASP A 2 -6.59 -7.27 -10.76
N ALA A 3 -6.81 -7.10 -9.45
CA ALA A 3 -5.75 -6.92 -8.46
C ALA A 3 -5.50 -8.20 -7.67
N ILE A 4 -4.26 -8.67 -7.65
CA ILE A 4 -3.79 -9.82 -6.87
C ILE A 4 -3.09 -9.28 -5.63
N VAL A 5 -3.67 -9.53 -4.44
CA VAL A 5 -3.12 -9.08 -3.16
C VAL A 5 -2.44 -10.25 -2.45
N THR A 6 -1.12 -10.16 -2.28
CA THR A 6 -0.35 -11.19 -1.58
C THR A 6 -0.40 -10.93 -0.06
N ALA A 7 -1.02 -11.86 0.69
CA ALA A 7 -1.24 -11.77 2.13
C ALA A 7 -0.83 -13.05 2.90
N GLY A 8 0.00 -13.89 2.28
CA GLY A 8 0.39 -15.19 2.84
C GLY A 8 1.57 -15.17 3.83
N GLY A 9 2.12 -14.00 4.15
CA GLY A 9 3.24 -13.89 5.07
C GLY A 9 2.82 -14.14 6.52
N ILE A 10 3.39 -15.17 7.15
CA ILE A 10 3.21 -15.47 8.58
C ILE A 10 4.57 -15.25 9.25
N PRO A 11 4.72 -14.23 10.11
CA PRO A 11 5.97 -14.00 10.83
C PRO A 11 6.36 -15.21 11.68
N GLN A 12 7.64 -15.56 11.65
CA GLN A 12 8.20 -16.60 12.51
C GLN A 12 8.68 -15.98 13.84
N PRO A 13 8.94 -16.76 14.89
CA PRO A 13 9.38 -16.24 16.20
C PRO A 13 10.59 -15.30 16.14
N GLU A 14 11.47 -15.46 15.14
CA GLU A 14 12.66 -14.64 14.93
C GLU A 14 12.36 -13.34 14.17
N ASP A 15 11.18 -13.21 13.57
CA ASP A 15 10.79 -12.02 12.82
C ASP A 15 10.45 -10.86 13.78
N PRO A 16 10.91 -9.63 13.50
CA PRO A 16 10.66 -8.47 14.36
C PRO A 16 9.17 -8.16 14.57
N LEU A 17 8.29 -8.60 13.67
CA LEU A 17 6.84 -8.38 13.75
C LEU A 17 6.06 -9.55 14.37
N TYR A 18 6.73 -10.62 14.80
CA TYR A 18 6.08 -11.78 15.39
C TYR A 18 5.19 -11.42 16.59
N THR A 19 5.69 -10.59 17.49
CA THR A 19 4.96 -10.16 18.70
C THR A 19 3.69 -9.35 18.38
N TYR A 20 3.60 -8.76 17.21
CA TYR A 20 2.44 -8.00 16.76
C TYR A 20 1.42 -8.86 16.00
N SER A 21 1.87 -9.93 15.36
CA SER A 21 1.01 -10.86 14.62
C SER A 21 0.43 -11.97 15.48
N HIS A 22 1.03 -12.24 16.66
CA HIS A 22 0.66 -13.36 17.56
C HIS A 22 0.58 -14.72 16.84
N GLY A 23 1.40 -14.94 15.81
CA GLY A 23 1.41 -16.14 14.99
C GLY A 23 0.41 -16.16 13.84
N ASP A 24 -0.41 -15.12 13.69
CA ASP A 24 -1.30 -14.92 12.54
C ASP A 24 -0.60 -14.27 11.35
N SER A 25 -1.33 -14.12 10.25
CA SER A 25 -0.82 -13.41 9.06
C SER A 25 -0.41 -11.98 9.40
N LYS A 26 0.78 -11.57 8.94
CA LYS A 26 1.28 -10.19 8.99
C LYS A 26 0.22 -9.18 8.48
N ALA A 27 -0.55 -9.58 7.47
CA ALA A 27 -1.60 -8.76 6.87
C ALA A 27 -2.73 -8.38 7.83
N LEU A 28 -2.89 -9.12 8.94
CA LEU A 28 -3.93 -8.88 9.95
C LEU A 28 -3.45 -8.02 11.13
N ILE A 29 -2.18 -7.62 11.19
CA ILE A 29 -1.68 -6.70 12.22
C ILE A 29 -2.51 -5.42 12.20
N ASP A 30 -2.97 -4.99 13.38
CA ASP A 30 -3.74 -3.76 13.53
C ASP A 30 -2.89 -2.52 13.25
N ILE A 31 -3.40 -1.66 12.38
CA ILE A 31 -2.86 -0.32 12.12
C ILE A 31 -4.01 0.68 12.21
N ALA A 32 -3.98 1.52 13.25
CA ALA A 32 -4.96 2.57 13.48
C ALA A 32 -6.42 2.07 13.48
N GLY A 33 -6.66 0.90 14.10
CA GLY A 33 -7.99 0.31 14.28
C GLY A 33 -8.53 -0.49 13.11
N LYS A 34 -7.68 -0.84 12.14
CA LYS A 34 -8.01 -1.74 11.02
C LYS A 34 -6.88 -2.74 10.79
N PRO A 35 -7.16 -3.97 10.30
CA PRO A 35 -6.12 -4.84 9.76
C PRO A 35 -5.31 -4.13 8.68
N MET A 36 -4.01 -4.34 8.63
CA MET A 36 -3.10 -3.70 7.68
C MET A 36 -3.57 -3.86 6.23
N ILE A 37 -3.97 -5.06 5.83
CA ILE A 37 -4.53 -5.34 4.50
C ILE A 37 -5.82 -4.55 4.22
N GLN A 38 -6.64 -4.24 5.24
CA GLN A 38 -7.90 -3.54 5.03
C GLN A 38 -7.69 -2.14 4.43
N TRP A 39 -6.59 -1.47 4.78
CA TRP A 39 -6.21 -0.20 4.16
C TRP A 39 -5.92 -0.35 2.67
N VAL A 40 -5.23 -1.42 2.29
CA VAL A 40 -4.95 -1.74 0.88
C VAL A 40 -6.25 -2.08 0.14
N LEU A 41 -7.13 -2.89 0.75
CA LEU A 41 -8.43 -3.25 0.17
C LEU A 41 -9.36 -2.04 0.03
N ASP A 42 -9.33 -1.10 0.97
CA ASP A 42 -10.09 0.15 0.87
C ASP A 42 -9.61 0.98 -0.33
N ALA A 43 -8.29 1.10 -0.54
CA ALA A 43 -7.72 1.78 -1.70
C ALA A 43 -8.12 1.10 -3.03
N LEU A 44 -8.01 -0.23 -3.10
CA LEU A 44 -8.43 -1.00 -4.28
C LEU A 44 -9.95 -0.92 -4.53
N SER A 45 -10.76 -0.86 -3.46
CA SER A 45 -12.21 -0.68 -3.53
C SER A 45 -12.61 0.59 -4.26
N ASP A 46 -11.88 1.67 -4.00
CA ASP A 46 -12.20 3.00 -4.51
C ASP A 46 -11.43 3.34 -5.80
N ALA A 47 -10.43 2.53 -6.19
CA ALA A 47 -9.74 2.64 -7.47
C ALA A 47 -10.69 2.34 -8.64
N LYS A 48 -10.70 3.21 -9.67
CA LYS A 48 -11.64 3.16 -10.80
C LYS A 48 -11.29 2.04 -11.79
N LEU A 49 -10.00 1.75 -11.93
CA LEU A 49 -9.48 0.83 -12.94
C LEU A 49 -9.30 -0.61 -12.43
N VAL A 50 -9.67 -0.88 -11.16
CA VAL A 50 -9.69 -2.22 -10.58
C VAL A 50 -11.09 -2.84 -10.76
N ASP A 51 -11.13 -4.07 -11.28
CA ASP A 51 -12.38 -4.80 -11.52
C ASP A 51 -12.69 -5.81 -10.40
N ASN A 52 -11.76 -6.74 -10.14
CA ASN A 52 -11.84 -7.76 -9.10
C ASN A 52 -10.62 -7.69 -8.19
N VAL A 53 -10.77 -8.15 -6.94
CA VAL A 53 -9.68 -8.28 -5.98
C VAL A 53 -9.53 -9.74 -5.56
N ILE A 54 -8.32 -10.28 -5.73
CA ILE A 54 -7.97 -11.67 -5.43
C ILE A 54 -6.96 -11.67 -4.30
N VAL A 55 -7.38 -12.04 -3.09
CA VAL A 55 -6.53 -12.10 -1.89
C VAL A 55 -5.99 -13.51 -1.72
N ILE A 56 -4.66 -13.63 -1.59
CA ILE A 56 -3.98 -14.91 -1.45
C ILE A 56 -3.34 -15.01 -0.07
N GLY A 57 -3.70 -16.05 0.68
CA GLY A 57 -3.16 -16.32 2.01
C GLY A 57 -4.10 -15.99 3.16
N LEU A 58 -5.25 -15.39 2.89
CA LEU A 58 -6.33 -15.23 3.86
C LEU A 58 -7.57 -16.01 3.42
N SER A 59 -8.55 -16.08 4.30
CA SER A 59 -9.86 -16.69 4.05
C SER A 59 -10.98 -15.70 4.35
N PRO A 60 -12.23 -15.97 3.91
CA PRO A 60 -13.39 -15.15 4.26
C PRO A 60 -13.58 -14.96 5.77
N LYS A 61 -13.06 -15.88 6.60
CA LYS A 61 -13.12 -15.80 8.07
C LYS A 61 -12.26 -14.69 8.66
N SER A 62 -11.33 -14.11 7.87
CA SER A 62 -10.50 -12.98 8.31
C SER A 62 -11.30 -11.69 8.54
N GLY A 63 -12.56 -11.62 8.05
CA GLY A 63 -13.44 -10.47 8.26
C GLY A 63 -13.08 -9.24 7.40
N VAL A 64 -12.08 -9.32 6.52
CA VAL A 64 -11.73 -8.22 5.60
C VAL A 64 -12.78 -8.08 4.50
N THR A 65 -12.97 -6.86 4.04
CA THR A 65 -14.02 -6.50 3.08
C THR A 65 -13.49 -5.68 1.91
N CYS A 66 -14.18 -5.74 0.79
CA CYS A 66 -13.91 -4.92 -0.39
C CYS A 66 -15.23 -4.58 -1.08
N LYS A 67 -15.35 -3.38 -1.67
CA LYS A 67 -16.53 -2.99 -2.46
C LYS A 67 -16.53 -3.66 -3.85
N LYS A 68 -15.37 -4.10 -4.33
CA LYS A 68 -15.21 -4.89 -5.56
C LYS A 68 -15.45 -6.37 -5.27
N PRO A 69 -15.78 -7.19 -6.28
CA PRO A 69 -15.82 -8.64 -6.11
C PRO A 69 -14.52 -9.16 -5.49
N LEU A 70 -14.63 -9.84 -4.34
CA LEU A 70 -13.50 -10.28 -3.52
C LEU A 70 -13.39 -11.80 -3.55
N HIS A 71 -12.24 -12.30 -3.97
CA HIS A 71 -11.93 -13.72 -4.08
C HIS A 71 -10.78 -14.08 -3.16
N PHE A 72 -10.89 -15.22 -2.46
CA PHE A 72 -9.86 -15.71 -1.55
C PHE A 72 -9.24 -17.00 -2.09
N LEU A 73 -7.91 -17.07 -2.07
CA LEU A 73 -7.15 -18.25 -2.44
C LEU A 73 -6.20 -18.64 -1.31
N SER A 74 -5.95 -19.93 -1.17
CA SER A 74 -5.02 -20.46 -0.17
C SER A 74 -3.58 -20.10 -0.50
N ASN A 75 -2.76 -19.89 0.55
CA ASN A 75 -1.33 -19.66 0.43
C ASN A 75 -0.63 -20.91 -0.15
N GLN A 76 0.18 -20.73 -1.18
CA GLN A 76 0.97 -21.77 -1.84
C GLN A 76 2.40 -21.89 -1.26
N GLY A 77 2.69 -21.19 -0.17
CA GLY A 77 3.98 -21.22 0.52
C GLY A 77 5.10 -20.42 -0.14
N ARG A 78 4.99 -20.06 -1.42
CA ARG A 78 5.98 -19.28 -2.15
C ARG A 78 5.33 -18.11 -2.90
N MET A 79 6.04 -16.97 -2.93
CA MET A 79 5.52 -15.73 -3.51
C MET A 79 5.12 -15.91 -4.99
N LEU A 80 5.99 -16.53 -5.79
CA LEU A 80 5.70 -16.78 -7.21
C LEU A 80 4.47 -17.68 -7.38
N ALA A 81 4.39 -18.79 -6.63
CA ALA A 81 3.26 -19.70 -6.70
C ALA A 81 1.94 -18.98 -6.33
N ASN A 82 1.98 -18.08 -5.36
CA ASN A 82 0.84 -17.24 -5.02
C ASN A 82 0.44 -16.32 -6.19
N ILE A 83 1.41 -15.68 -6.84
CA ILE A 83 1.12 -14.83 -8.01
C ILE A 83 0.50 -15.67 -9.14
N VAL A 84 1.06 -16.84 -9.44
CA VAL A 84 0.57 -17.74 -10.50
C VAL A 84 -0.87 -18.15 -10.28
N ILE A 85 -1.25 -18.60 -9.07
CA ILE A 85 -2.66 -18.97 -8.83
C ILE A 85 -3.59 -17.75 -8.88
N GLY A 86 -3.11 -16.58 -8.51
CA GLY A 86 -3.85 -15.32 -8.66
C GLY A 86 -4.11 -14.97 -10.12
N VAL A 87 -3.09 -15.10 -10.98
CA VAL A 87 -3.24 -14.90 -12.44
C VAL A 87 -4.22 -15.92 -13.03
N ASN A 88 -4.10 -17.20 -12.67
CA ASN A 88 -5.02 -18.23 -13.12
C ASN A 88 -6.47 -17.91 -12.72
N LYS A 89 -6.68 -17.41 -11.48
CA LYS A 89 -7.99 -16.96 -11.03
C LYS A 89 -8.51 -15.77 -11.83
N SER A 90 -7.68 -14.81 -12.13
CA SER A 90 -8.04 -13.67 -13.00
C SER A 90 -8.47 -14.16 -14.41
N LEU A 91 -7.77 -15.14 -14.99
CA LEU A 91 -8.11 -15.73 -16.28
C LEU A 91 -9.39 -16.58 -16.23
N GLU A 92 -9.70 -17.23 -15.09
CA GLU A 92 -10.99 -17.89 -14.88
C GLU A 92 -12.14 -16.88 -14.88
N LEU A 93 -11.96 -15.73 -14.23
CA LEU A 93 -12.97 -14.67 -14.16
C LEU A 93 -13.18 -14.00 -15.52
N ASN A 94 -12.08 -13.76 -16.25
CA ASN A 94 -12.12 -13.19 -17.59
C ASN A 94 -10.93 -13.66 -18.43
N LYS A 95 -11.19 -14.57 -19.36
CA LYS A 95 -10.18 -15.11 -20.30
C LYS A 95 -9.52 -14.06 -21.21
N LYS A 96 -10.08 -12.85 -21.29
CA LYS A 96 -9.53 -11.75 -22.10
C LYS A 96 -8.56 -10.86 -21.33
N ASN A 97 -8.38 -11.08 -20.01
CA ASN A 97 -7.42 -10.33 -19.23
C ASN A 97 -6.01 -10.55 -19.79
N LYS A 98 -5.30 -9.45 -20.02
CA LYS A 98 -3.91 -9.47 -20.48
C LYS A 98 -2.94 -9.08 -19.38
N TYR A 99 -3.38 -8.26 -18.45
CA TYR A 99 -2.57 -7.72 -17.36
C TYR A 99 -3.28 -7.89 -16.03
N VAL A 100 -2.48 -8.04 -15.00
CA VAL A 100 -2.91 -8.04 -13.60
C VAL A 100 -2.09 -7.02 -12.80
N LEU A 101 -2.72 -6.43 -11.80
CA LEU A 101 -2.05 -5.63 -10.79
C LEU A 101 -1.62 -6.55 -9.64
N ILE A 102 -0.36 -6.54 -9.27
CA ILE A 102 0.19 -7.29 -8.13
C ILE A 102 0.46 -6.29 -7.01
N VAL A 103 -0.13 -6.50 -5.85
CA VAL A 103 -0.04 -5.59 -4.69
C VAL A 103 0.31 -6.39 -3.45
N SER A 104 1.23 -5.88 -2.64
CA SER A 104 1.48 -6.44 -1.31
C SER A 104 0.44 -5.94 -0.30
N SER A 105 0.11 -6.78 0.67
CA SER A 105 -0.85 -6.45 1.74
C SER A 105 -0.29 -5.52 2.82
N ASP A 106 0.99 -5.17 2.76
CA ASP A 106 1.72 -4.46 3.81
C ASP A 106 2.14 -3.03 3.46
N ILE A 107 1.45 -2.42 2.49
CA ILE A 107 1.57 -1.00 2.11
C ILE A 107 0.30 -0.21 2.49
N PRO A 108 -0.01 -0.07 3.79
CA PRO A 108 -1.32 0.41 4.24
C PRO A 108 -1.58 1.89 3.95
N THR A 109 -0.59 2.64 3.50
CA THR A 109 -0.73 4.06 3.13
C THR A 109 -1.16 4.27 1.68
N LEU A 110 -1.33 3.19 0.89
CA LEU A 110 -1.80 3.23 -0.50
C LEU A 110 -3.10 4.02 -0.63
N GLN A 111 -3.24 4.77 -1.73
CA GLN A 111 -4.43 5.55 -2.06
C GLN A 111 -4.99 5.10 -3.43
N PRO A 112 -6.31 5.25 -3.68
CA PRO A 112 -6.94 4.81 -4.92
C PRO A 112 -6.33 5.45 -6.17
N GLU A 113 -6.03 6.74 -6.12
CA GLU A 113 -5.44 7.50 -7.23
C GLU A 113 -4.05 7.03 -7.62
N MET A 114 -3.28 6.45 -6.68
CA MET A 114 -1.97 5.88 -6.96
C MET A 114 -2.08 4.56 -7.73
N VAL A 115 -3.12 3.79 -7.45
CA VAL A 115 -3.47 2.56 -8.16
C VAL A 115 -3.86 2.89 -9.60
N ASP A 116 -4.80 3.81 -9.78
CA ASP A 116 -5.26 4.24 -11.10
C ASP A 116 -4.10 4.84 -11.91
N TRP A 117 -3.28 5.69 -11.29
CA TRP A 117 -2.09 6.28 -11.91
C TRP A 117 -1.12 5.21 -12.44
N LEU A 118 -0.82 4.17 -11.65
CA LEU A 118 0.07 3.10 -12.11
C LEU A 118 -0.53 2.38 -13.33
N ILE A 119 -1.80 1.99 -13.26
CA ILE A 119 -2.48 1.27 -14.34
C ILE A 119 -2.46 2.11 -15.62
N GLU A 120 -2.83 3.39 -15.55
CA GLU A 120 -2.84 4.30 -16.69
C GLU A 120 -1.45 4.42 -17.34
N ASN A 121 -0.41 4.62 -16.52
CA ASN A 121 0.97 4.73 -17.02
C ASN A 121 1.48 3.44 -17.68
N CYS A 122 1.15 2.28 -17.09
CA CYS A 122 1.54 0.99 -17.65
C CYS A 122 0.85 0.70 -18.99
N MET A 123 -0.41 1.08 -19.15
CA MET A 123 -1.19 0.79 -20.37
C MET A 123 -0.82 1.69 -21.56
N THR A 124 0.10 2.62 -21.41
CA THR A 124 0.66 3.43 -22.51
C THR A 124 1.60 2.64 -23.43
N THR A 125 2.11 1.51 -22.94
CA THR A 125 3.06 0.64 -23.65
C THR A 125 2.62 -0.82 -23.58
N LYS A 126 3.39 -1.73 -24.20
CA LYS A 126 3.08 -3.18 -24.25
C LYS A 126 4.28 -3.98 -23.69
N ASP A 127 4.75 -3.58 -22.51
CA ASP A 127 5.80 -4.33 -21.81
C ASP A 127 5.16 -5.47 -21.00
N GLU A 128 5.92 -6.50 -20.68
CA GLU A 128 5.40 -7.68 -19.98
C GLU A 128 5.44 -7.54 -18.48
N LEU A 129 6.40 -6.74 -17.96
CA LEU A 129 6.50 -6.40 -16.55
C LEU A 129 6.75 -4.92 -16.38
N TYR A 130 5.91 -4.28 -15.57
CA TYR A 130 6.09 -2.93 -15.08
C TYR A 130 6.46 -2.98 -13.61
N TYR A 131 7.74 -2.77 -13.34
CA TYR A 131 8.28 -2.82 -11.99
C TYR A 131 8.31 -1.42 -11.36
N GLY A 132 7.49 -1.21 -10.34
CA GLY A 132 7.42 0.05 -9.63
C GLY A 132 8.68 0.32 -8.80
N ILE A 133 9.17 1.54 -8.86
CA ILE A 133 10.30 2.03 -8.05
C ILE A 133 10.00 3.43 -7.53
N CYS A 134 10.64 3.80 -6.41
CA CYS A 134 10.56 5.13 -5.85
C CYS A 134 11.97 5.74 -5.73
N PRO A 135 12.20 6.93 -6.29
CA PRO A 135 13.41 7.70 -6.02
C PRO A 135 13.55 8.04 -4.53
N LYS A 136 14.78 8.07 -4.04
CA LYS A 136 15.07 8.34 -2.62
C LYS A 136 14.52 9.68 -2.16
N ASP A 137 14.64 10.72 -2.94
CA ASP A 137 14.15 12.06 -2.59
C ASP A 137 12.64 12.12 -2.42
N VAL A 138 11.88 11.34 -3.21
CA VAL A 138 10.43 11.17 -3.06
C VAL A 138 10.11 10.45 -1.75
N MET A 139 10.83 9.36 -1.48
CA MET A 139 10.66 8.57 -0.26
C MET A 139 10.98 9.35 1.01
N GLU A 140 12.15 10.00 1.06
CA GLU A 140 12.63 10.76 2.21
C GLU A 140 11.77 12.02 2.48
N ARG A 141 11.22 12.65 1.43
CA ARG A 141 10.30 13.80 1.59
C ARG A 141 9.01 13.40 2.29
N ARG A 142 8.49 12.21 2.01
CA ARG A 142 7.22 11.74 2.57
C ARG A 142 7.38 10.98 3.88
N PHE A 143 8.44 10.16 3.97
CA PHE A 143 8.73 9.29 5.12
C PHE A 143 10.21 9.40 5.51
N PRO A 144 10.66 10.52 6.08
CA PRO A 144 12.08 10.75 6.41
C PRO A 144 12.63 9.71 7.39
N ASP A 145 11.79 9.21 8.29
CA ASP A 145 12.17 8.24 9.32
C ASP A 145 11.92 6.77 8.93
N SER A 146 11.63 6.50 7.65
CA SER A 146 11.32 5.13 7.16
C SER A 146 12.48 4.15 7.29
N ARG A 147 13.74 4.66 7.29
CA ARG A 147 14.98 3.87 7.31
C ARG A 147 15.00 2.79 6.23
N ARG A 148 14.50 3.16 5.02
CA ARG A 148 14.50 2.28 3.85
C ARG A 148 15.92 2.03 3.36
N THR A 149 16.13 0.86 2.78
CA THR A 149 17.38 0.53 2.07
C THR A 149 17.25 0.97 0.61
N TYR A 150 18.26 1.67 0.11
CA TYR A 150 18.27 2.15 -1.28
C TYR A 150 19.32 1.42 -2.11
N THR A 151 18.92 1.03 -3.31
CA THR A 151 19.85 0.61 -4.36
C THR A 151 20.47 1.87 -4.97
N LYS A 152 21.80 1.92 -5.01
CA LYS A 152 22.55 3.05 -5.53
C LYS A 152 23.02 2.74 -6.95
N LEU A 153 22.54 3.51 -7.90
CA LEU A 153 22.91 3.44 -9.31
C LEU A 153 23.63 4.70 -9.74
N LYS A 154 24.11 4.73 -11.00
CA LYS A 154 24.71 5.93 -11.57
C LYS A 154 23.65 7.03 -11.67
N GLY A 155 23.85 8.11 -10.93
CA GLY A 155 22.98 9.28 -10.95
C GLY A 155 21.69 9.19 -10.12
N MET A 156 21.40 8.07 -9.43
CA MET A 156 20.22 7.96 -8.59
C MET A 156 20.32 6.94 -7.46
N GLU A 157 19.55 7.15 -6.42
CA GLU A 157 19.27 6.18 -5.36
C GLU A 157 17.75 5.89 -5.37
N LEU A 158 17.37 4.63 -5.29
CA LEU A 158 15.96 4.20 -5.37
C LEU A 158 15.67 3.01 -4.47
N CYS A 159 14.39 2.80 -4.13
CA CYS A 159 13.88 1.55 -3.56
C CYS A 159 12.82 0.93 -4.48
N GLY A 160 12.61 -0.38 -4.36
CA GLY A 160 11.50 -1.08 -5.01
C GLY A 160 10.18 -0.72 -4.38
N ALA A 161 9.12 -0.76 -5.18
CA ALA A 161 7.75 -0.71 -4.72
C ALA A 161 7.20 -2.10 -4.43
N ASP A 162 6.06 -2.15 -3.78
CA ASP A 162 5.29 -3.35 -3.50
C ASP A 162 3.96 -3.37 -4.29
N MET A 163 3.97 -2.68 -5.43
CA MET A 163 2.89 -2.62 -6.40
C MET A 163 3.44 -2.62 -7.82
N HIS A 164 3.01 -3.60 -8.63
CA HIS A 164 3.52 -3.86 -9.99
C HIS A 164 2.39 -4.23 -10.93
N VAL A 165 2.60 -4.07 -12.26
CA VAL A 165 1.70 -4.58 -13.28
C VAL A 165 2.44 -5.63 -14.10
N ALA A 166 1.81 -6.79 -14.34
CA ALA A 166 2.40 -7.89 -15.08
C ALA A 166 1.44 -8.42 -16.14
N HIS A 167 1.98 -8.78 -17.31
CA HIS A 167 1.25 -9.52 -18.33
C HIS A 167 1.01 -10.96 -17.85
N VAL A 168 -0.17 -11.50 -18.14
CA VAL A 168 -0.59 -12.84 -17.66
C VAL A 168 0.32 -13.98 -18.15
N SER A 169 1.01 -13.82 -19.29
CA SER A 169 1.98 -14.81 -19.78
C SER A 169 3.14 -15.06 -18.80
N MET A 170 3.42 -14.11 -17.91
CA MET A 170 4.43 -14.31 -16.86
C MET A 170 4.10 -15.44 -15.88
N ALA A 171 2.83 -15.86 -15.80
CA ALA A 171 2.42 -17.00 -14.98
C ALA A 171 2.61 -18.35 -15.67
N THR A 172 2.89 -18.35 -16.98
CA THR A 172 3.08 -19.57 -17.79
C THR A 172 4.49 -19.69 -18.34
N ASP A 173 5.10 -18.55 -18.68
CA ASP A 173 6.37 -18.49 -19.36
C ASP A 173 7.51 -18.16 -18.39
N HIS A 174 8.65 -18.83 -18.54
CA HIS A 174 9.87 -18.57 -17.76
C HIS A 174 9.72 -18.71 -16.23
N LEU A 175 8.84 -19.58 -15.73
CA LEU A 175 8.56 -19.75 -14.30
C LEU A 175 9.82 -20.06 -13.48
N ASP A 176 10.71 -20.93 -13.98
CA ASP A 176 11.97 -21.31 -13.30
C ASP A 176 12.87 -20.09 -13.07
N MET A 177 12.91 -19.18 -14.03
CA MET A 177 13.71 -17.97 -13.94
C MET A 177 13.11 -16.96 -12.97
N TRP A 178 11.79 -16.83 -12.97
CA TRP A 178 11.07 -16.02 -11.98
C TRP A 178 11.27 -16.54 -10.56
N GLU A 179 11.25 -17.87 -10.39
CA GLU A 179 11.50 -18.48 -9.10
C GLU A 179 12.92 -18.18 -8.59
N GLN A 180 13.91 -18.25 -9.48
CA GLN A 180 15.28 -17.88 -9.15
C GLN A 180 15.40 -16.39 -8.75
N LEU A 181 14.77 -15.48 -9.49
CA LEU A 181 14.80 -14.05 -9.20
C LEU A 181 14.16 -13.72 -7.87
N ILE A 182 12.93 -14.17 -7.65
CA ILE A 182 12.16 -13.87 -6.45
C ILE A 182 12.73 -14.60 -5.23
N GLY A 183 13.08 -15.89 -5.39
CA GLY A 183 13.61 -16.71 -4.30
C GLY A 183 14.99 -16.27 -3.82
N ASN A 184 15.80 -15.71 -4.71
CA ASN A 184 17.18 -15.32 -4.40
C ASN A 184 17.35 -13.82 -4.08
N ARG A 185 16.25 -13.06 -3.98
CA ARG A 185 16.28 -11.60 -3.75
C ARG A 185 17.09 -11.18 -2.50
N LYS A 186 17.21 -12.04 -1.51
CA LYS A 186 17.97 -11.78 -0.27
C LYS A 186 19.46 -12.20 -0.34
N SER A 187 19.91 -12.83 -1.45
CA SER A 187 21.27 -13.32 -1.60
C SER A 187 22.01 -12.57 -2.71
N PRO A 188 22.94 -11.63 -2.38
CA PRO A 188 23.68 -10.86 -3.38
C PRO A 188 24.46 -11.74 -4.38
N LEU A 189 25.09 -12.83 -3.92
CA LEU A 189 25.85 -13.75 -4.78
C LEU A 189 24.95 -14.48 -5.79
N ARG A 190 23.75 -14.89 -5.36
CA ARG A 190 22.77 -15.53 -6.24
C ARG A 190 22.14 -14.53 -7.21
N GLN A 191 21.90 -13.29 -6.78
CA GLN A 191 21.53 -12.23 -7.69
C GLN A 191 22.59 -11.99 -8.76
N ALA A 192 23.89 -11.99 -8.39
CA ALA A 192 24.98 -11.85 -9.35
C ALA A 192 24.99 -12.96 -10.41
N SER A 193 24.61 -14.21 -10.08
CA SER A 193 24.48 -15.29 -11.06
C SER A 193 23.36 -15.06 -12.05
N ILE A 194 22.24 -14.46 -11.62
CA ILE A 194 21.07 -14.21 -12.44
C ILE A 194 21.29 -13.00 -13.37
N ILE A 195 21.69 -11.85 -12.80
CA ILE A 195 21.89 -10.62 -13.57
C ILE A 195 23.26 -10.57 -14.29
N GLY A 196 24.18 -11.45 -13.92
CA GLY A 196 25.56 -11.53 -14.41
C GLY A 196 26.56 -10.77 -13.56
N LEU A 197 27.71 -11.40 -13.34
CA LEU A 197 28.76 -10.83 -12.49
C LEU A 197 29.19 -9.43 -12.93
N GLY A 198 29.33 -9.18 -14.24
CA GLY A 198 29.68 -7.86 -14.77
C GLY A 198 28.63 -6.79 -14.45
N THR A 199 27.34 -7.12 -14.57
CA THR A 199 26.23 -6.23 -14.22
C THR A 199 26.18 -5.99 -12.70
N PHE A 200 26.36 -7.06 -11.92
CA PHE A 200 26.43 -6.97 -10.47
C PHE A 200 27.56 -6.06 -10.00
N LEU A 201 28.77 -6.19 -10.58
CA LEU A 201 29.91 -5.32 -10.29
C LEU A 201 29.60 -3.85 -10.66
N LYS A 202 28.94 -3.60 -11.80
CA LYS A 202 28.52 -2.25 -12.18
C LYS A 202 27.49 -1.65 -11.20
N VAL A 203 26.59 -2.46 -10.64
CA VAL A 203 25.68 -2.01 -9.57
C VAL A 203 26.48 -1.68 -8.31
N LEU A 204 27.39 -2.58 -7.89
CA LEU A 204 28.20 -2.39 -6.69
C LEU A 204 29.09 -1.13 -6.79
N THR A 205 29.69 -0.88 -7.96
CA THR A 205 30.52 0.31 -8.26
C THR A 205 29.70 1.54 -8.63
N ARG A 206 28.36 1.45 -8.70
CA ARG A 206 27.45 2.54 -9.05
C ARG A 206 27.72 3.14 -10.44
N THR A 207 28.15 2.30 -11.38
CA THR A 207 28.51 2.72 -12.74
C THR A 207 27.45 2.41 -13.79
N ILE A 208 26.40 1.65 -13.43
CA ILE A 208 25.27 1.33 -14.31
C ILE A 208 24.10 2.28 -14.07
N THR A 209 23.45 2.71 -15.15
CA THR A 209 22.19 3.45 -15.09
C THR A 209 21.01 2.51 -14.85
N LEU A 210 19.84 3.03 -14.48
CA LEU A 210 18.62 2.23 -14.33
C LEU A 210 18.20 1.62 -15.68
N GLU A 211 18.26 2.39 -16.74
CA GLU A 211 17.89 1.99 -18.10
C GLU A 211 18.75 0.81 -18.57
N ASP A 212 20.07 0.90 -18.38
CA ASP A 212 21.00 -0.16 -18.74
C ASP A 212 20.78 -1.43 -17.89
N LEU A 213 20.47 -1.25 -16.60
CA LEU A 213 20.15 -2.36 -15.70
C LEU A 213 18.88 -3.06 -16.16
N VAL A 214 17.80 -2.31 -16.41
CA VAL A 214 16.53 -2.86 -16.89
C VAL A 214 16.72 -3.57 -18.22
N ALA A 215 17.41 -2.96 -19.20
CA ALA A 215 17.67 -3.56 -20.49
C ALA A 215 18.48 -4.89 -20.37
N THR A 216 19.51 -4.88 -19.51
CA THR A 216 20.35 -6.07 -19.27
C THR A 216 19.56 -7.21 -18.61
N VAL A 217 18.77 -6.89 -17.59
CA VAL A 217 17.94 -7.87 -16.89
C VAL A 217 16.86 -8.41 -17.83
N SER A 218 16.14 -7.54 -18.54
CA SER A 218 15.11 -7.92 -19.52
C SER A 218 15.65 -8.89 -20.58
N LYS A 219 16.81 -8.57 -21.15
CA LYS A 219 17.47 -9.45 -22.13
C LYS A 219 17.84 -10.82 -21.56
N ARG A 220 18.31 -10.88 -20.30
CA ARG A 220 18.69 -12.14 -19.67
C ARG A 220 17.52 -13.01 -19.31
N ILE A 221 16.43 -12.40 -18.87
CA ILE A 221 15.20 -13.10 -18.47
C ILE A 221 14.34 -13.44 -19.69
N GLY A 222 14.56 -12.79 -20.84
CA GLY A 222 13.78 -12.98 -22.06
C GLY A 222 12.42 -12.30 -22.03
N ILE A 223 12.24 -11.25 -21.23
CA ILE A 223 10.99 -10.48 -21.11
C ILE A 223 11.19 -9.00 -21.38
N LYS A 224 10.13 -8.31 -21.76
CA LYS A 224 10.12 -6.85 -21.85
C LYS A 224 9.73 -6.25 -20.50
N GLY A 225 10.75 -5.85 -19.72
CA GLY A 225 10.55 -5.16 -18.44
C GLY A 225 10.71 -3.65 -18.58
N ARG A 226 9.95 -2.91 -17.78
CA ARG A 226 10.04 -1.45 -17.65
C ARG A 226 10.01 -1.06 -16.18
N ALA A 227 10.90 -0.15 -15.77
CA ALA A 227 10.81 0.49 -14.46
C ALA A 227 9.82 1.67 -14.53
N ILE A 228 8.91 1.75 -13.56
CA ILE A 228 7.95 2.84 -13.40
C ILE A 228 8.36 3.66 -12.18
N HIS A 229 8.72 4.91 -12.41
CA HIS A 229 9.10 5.84 -11.34
C HIS A 229 7.84 6.39 -10.67
N PHE A 230 7.57 5.96 -9.46
CA PHE A 230 6.47 6.52 -8.67
C PHE A 230 6.78 7.96 -8.25
N PRO A 231 5.86 8.91 -8.46
CA PRO A 231 5.94 10.24 -7.85
C PRO A 231 5.46 10.22 -6.38
N PHE A 232 5.05 9.05 -5.86
CA PHE A 232 4.51 8.78 -4.53
C PHE A 232 5.41 7.81 -3.79
N ALA A 233 5.53 7.97 -2.47
CA ALA A 233 6.31 7.07 -1.62
C ALA A 233 5.48 5.91 -1.07
N GLU A 234 4.17 6.09 -0.96
CA GLU A 234 3.24 5.16 -0.32
C GLU A 234 3.28 3.73 -0.88
N PRO A 235 3.34 3.50 -2.22
CA PRO A 235 3.47 2.14 -2.76
C PRO A 235 4.81 1.46 -2.45
N CYS A 236 5.76 2.20 -1.89
CA CYS A 236 7.11 1.74 -1.55
C CYS A 236 7.35 1.70 -0.04
N MET A 237 6.32 2.00 0.78
CA MET A 237 6.41 2.04 2.23
C MET A 237 5.72 0.84 2.85
N ASP A 238 6.40 -0.30 2.83
CA ASP A 238 5.96 -1.54 3.47
C ASP A 238 6.28 -1.56 4.98
N VAL A 239 5.57 -2.39 5.69
CA VAL A 239 5.75 -2.63 7.12
C VAL A 239 6.55 -3.92 7.32
N ASP A 240 7.86 -3.82 7.44
CA ASP A 240 8.74 -4.96 7.72
C ASP A 240 9.33 -4.94 9.14
N LYS A 241 9.29 -3.79 9.80
CA LYS A 241 9.94 -3.58 11.10
C LYS A 241 9.03 -2.82 12.06
N PRO A 242 9.20 -3.01 13.39
CA PRO A 242 8.40 -2.31 14.39
C PRO A 242 8.36 -0.78 14.23
N HIS A 243 9.50 -0.14 13.94
CA HIS A 243 9.53 1.31 13.77
C HIS A 243 8.72 1.79 12.55
N GLN A 244 8.65 0.98 11.46
CA GLN A 244 7.80 1.27 10.31
C GLN A 244 6.32 1.11 10.66
N LEU A 245 6.00 0.08 11.45
CA LEU A 245 4.64 -0.13 11.95
C LEU A 245 4.16 1.07 12.78
N GLU A 246 4.97 1.55 13.73
CA GLU A 246 4.61 2.71 14.54
C GLU A 246 4.51 3.99 13.70
N LEU A 247 5.45 4.23 12.80
CA LEU A 247 5.41 5.37 11.87
C LEU A 247 4.10 5.41 11.08
N LEU A 248 3.67 4.26 10.53
CA LEU A 248 2.44 4.20 9.74
C LEU A 248 1.17 4.20 10.60
N ARG A 249 1.21 3.72 11.84
CA ARG A 249 0.11 3.89 12.80
C ARG A 249 -0.17 5.35 13.07
N GLU A 250 0.87 6.14 13.30
CA GLU A 250 0.75 7.58 13.54
C GLU A 250 0.23 8.33 12.30
N ASP A 251 0.78 8.04 11.11
CA ASP A 251 0.37 8.66 9.85
C ASP A 251 -1.12 8.38 9.56
N LEU A 252 -1.55 7.12 9.63
CA LEU A 252 -2.92 6.73 9.32
C LEU A 252 -3.91 7.21 10.39
N ALA A 253 -3.54 7.21 11.66
CA ALA A 253 -4.36 7.80 12.71
C ALA A 253 -4.54 9.32 12.52
N ALA A 254 -3.49 10.02 12.06
CA ALA A 254 -3.58 11.44 11.72
C ALA A 254 -4.52 11.68 10.52
N ARG A 255 -4.42 10.87 9.45
CA ARG A 255 -5.34 10.93 8.29
C ARG A 255 -6.80 10.70 8.69
N GLN A 256 -7.07 9.71 9.55
CA GLN A 256 -8.43 9.44 10.04
C GLN A 256 -9.00 10.61 10.84
N ARG A 257 -8.17 11.30 11.65
CA ARG A 257 -8.61 12.50 12.41
C ARG A 257 -8.96 13.65 11.48
N GLN A 258 -8.21 13.85 10.40
CA GLN A 258 -8.48 14.89 9.40
C GLN A 258 -9.71 14.58 8.55
N ALA A 259 -9.95 13.32 8.22
CA ALA A 259 -11.11 12.90 7.43
C ALA A 259 -12.43 12.93 8.21
N LYS A 260 -12.42 12.88 9.54
CA LYS A 260 -13.63 13.06 10.36
C LYS A 260 -14.06 14.52 10.28
N PRO A 261 -15.27 14.86 9.71
CA PRO A 261 -15.79 16.23 9.77
C PRO A 261 -15.77 16.67 11.23
N ALA A 262 -15.38 17.92 11.48
CA ALA A 262 -15.42 18.51 12.81
C ALA A 262 -16.83 18.29 13.36
N ALA A 263 -17.02 17.29 14.20
CA ALA A 263 -18.28 17.01 14.86
C ALA A 263 -18.67 18.32 15.52
N LYS A 264 -19.85 18.89 15.12
CA LYS A 264 -20.40 20.13 15.63
C LYS A 264 -20.04 20.23 17.11
N ARG A 265 -19.14 21.15 17.45
CA ARG A 265 -18.93 21.56 18.84
C ARG A 265 -20.31 21.90 19.34
N LYS A 266 -20.90 21.06 20.18
CA LYS A 266 -22.05 21.41 20.97
C LYS A 266 -21.60 22.61 21.79
N THR A 267 -21.96 23.82 21.31
CA THR A 267 -21.99 25.02 22.10
C THR A 267 -22.94 24.69 23.24
N THR A 268 -22.42 24.34 24.38
CA THR A 268 -23.13 24.39 25.64
C THR A 268 -23.49 25.86 25.83
N ALA A 269 -24.70 26.18 25.37
CA ALA A 269 -25.30 27.45 25.69
C ALA A 269 -25.36 27.52 27.22
N VAL A 270 -24.51 28.35 27.77
CA VAL A 270 -24.56 28.77 29.17
C VAL A 270 -25.96 29.40 29.32
N LYS A 271 -26.87 28.66 29.97
CA LYS A 271 -28.18 29.19 30.39
C LYS A 271 -27.88 30.38 31.30
N SER A 272 -28.04 31.58 30.76
CA SER A 272 -28.05 32.80 31.51
C SER A 272 -29.13 32.69 32.60
N ARG A 273 -28.72 32.82 33.84
CA ARG A 273 -29.51 32.87 35.06
C ARG A 273 -30.54 34.00 34.91
N PRO A 274 -31.85 33.81 35.21
CA PRO A 274 -32.82 34.90 35.14
C PRO A 274 -32.52 35.94 36.20
N THR A 275 -32.31 37.17 35.79
CA THR A 275 -32.20 38.34 36.65
C THR A 275 -33.49 38.55 37.40
N ARG A 276 -33.41 38.60 38.75
CA ARG A 276 -34.48 38.91 39.72
C ARG A 276 -35.05 40.28 39.39
N LYS A 277 -36.35 40.36 39.00
CA LYS A 277 -37.08 41.62 38.86
C LYS A 277 -37.17 42.30 40.21
N SER A 278 -36.64 43.53 40.29
CA SER A 278 -36.80 44.49 41.38
C SER A 278 -38.27 44.87 41.53
N ALA A 279 -38.76 44.82 42.78
CA ALA A 279 -40.12 45.17 43.13
C ALA A 279 -40.38 46.69 42.96
N ALA A 280 -41.39 47.01 42.22
CA ALA A 280 -41.85 48.37 42.01
C ALA A 280 -42.49 48.94 43.29
N VAL A 281 -41.99 50.08 43.74
CA VAL A 281 -42.49 50.90 44.85
C VAL A 281 -43.84 51.55 44.38
N LYS A 282 -44.95 51.25 45.09
CA LYS A 282 -46.24 51.94 44.93
C LYS A 282 -46.16 53.36 45.47
N SER A 283 -46.24 54.36 44.63
CA SER A 283 -46.48 55.75 45.07
C SER A 283 -47.99 55.95 45.42
N MET A 284 -48.22 56.34 46.66
CA MET A 284 -49.53 56.77 47.13
C MET A 284 -49.88 58.13 46.54
N LYS A 285 -51.05 58.22 45.87
CA LYS A 285 -51.68 59.47 45.46
C LYS A 285 -52.44 60.07 46.66
N VAL A 286 -52.03 61.20 47.10
CA VAL A 286 -52.81 62.09 48.02
C VAL A 286 -53.93 62.79 47.21
N LYS A 287 -55.16 62.59 47.66
CA LYS A 287 -56.35 63.38 47.18
C LYS A 287 -56.40 64.64 47.97
N THR A 288 -56.25 65.77 47.33
CA THR A 288 -56.67 67.08 47.87
C THR A 288 -58.11 67.30 47.50
N ALA A 289 -58.91 67.49 48.53
CA ALA A 289 -60.30 67.99 48.43
C ALA A 289 -60.31 69.50 48.18
N LYS A 290 -61.18 69.91 47.27
CA LYS A 290 -61.56 71.27 47.15
C LYS A 290 -63.03 71.42 47.56
N LYS A 291 -63.21 72.38 48.30
CA LYS A 291 -64.45 73.05 48.57
C LYS A 291 -65.20 73.35 47.28
#